data_58e4767436e6ea6c0a358b0b1063ebe6
#
_entry.id   58e4767436e6ea6c0a358b0b1063ebe6
#
_cell.length_a   1.000
_cell.length_b   1.000
_cell.length_c   1.000
_cell.angle_alpha   90.00
_cell.angle_beta   90.00
_cell.angle_gamma   90.00
#
_symmetry.space_group_name_H-M   'P 1'
#
loop_
_entity.id
_entity.type
_entity.pdbx_description
1 polymer ?
#
loop_
_entity_poly.entity_id
_entity_poly.type
_entity_poly.pdbx_seq_one_letter_code
_entity_poly.pdbx_strand_id
1 'polypeptide(L)'
;RSNGRLVMPACAERFHVIAPDMVGFGFTERPVGINYDLDTWVAQAVGLLDALQIERAHLVGNSFGGALALALAIRHPQRVRRLVLMGSVGVPFTITPALDAVWGYTPSIENMRALLDVFAYDRKLVTDELAQLRYAASIRPGFQESFAAMFPAPRQRWVDAMASREADIRALAHETLVVHGREDQVIPLSNSLTLAQWIPNAQLHVFGHCGHWTQIEHASRFARLVVDFLGERG
;
A
#
# COMPACT_ATOMS: atom_id res chain seq x y z
N ARG A 1 -0.68 10.48 3.52
CA ARG A 1 -1.82 11.08 4.27
C ARG A 1 -3.14 11.00 3.50
N SER A 2 -3.17 11.23 2.19
CA SER A 2 -4.43 11.28 1.43
C SER A 2 -5.20 9.95 1.41
N ASN A 3 -4.52 8.82 1.31
CA ASN A 3 -5.15 7.50 1.21
C ASN A 3 -5.76 7.02 2.54
N GLY A 4 -5.20 7.42 3.68
CA GLY A 4 -5.67 7.01 5.00
C GLY A 4 -6.65 7.98 5.68
N ARG A 5 -6.95 9.13 5.07
CA ARG A 5 -7.67 10.23 5.70
C ARG A 5 -9.04 9.88 6.31
N LEU A 6 -9.74 8.93 5.72
CA LEU A 6 -11.07 8.51 6.18
C LEU A 6 -11.01 7.45 7.30
N VAL A 7 -9.88 6.77 7.46
CA VAL A 7 -9.70 5.64 8.39
C VAL A 7 -8.84 6.01 9.59
N MET A 8 -7.86 6.89 9.41
CA MET A 8 -6.95 7.32 10.48
C MET A 8 -7.67 7.84 11.74
N PRO A 9 -8.73 8.67 11.65
CA PRO A 9 -9.43 9.13 12.86
C PRO A 9 -9.98 7.98 13.70
N ALA A 10 -10.63 6.99 13.08
CA ALA A 10 -11.17 5.83 13.78
C ALA A 10 -10.05 4.97 14.41
N CYS A 11 -8.93 4.79 13.72
CA CYS A 11 -7.77 4.09 14.27
C CYS A 11 -7.16 4.87 15.46
N ALA A 12 -7.12 6.20 15.37
CA ALA A 12 -6.53 7.06 16.39
C ALA A 12 -7.31 7.08 17.71
N GLU A 13 -8.56 6.65 17.72
CA GLU A 13 -9.33 6.46 18.97
C GLU A 13 -8.74 5.36 19.87
N ARG A 14 -8.03 4.38 19.29
CA ARG A 14 -7.50 3.22 20.02
C ARG A 14 -5.99 3.03 19.89
N PHE A 15 -5.36 3.65 18.91
CA PHE A 15 -3.94 3.48 18.58
C PHE A 15 -3.26 4.82 18.35
N HIS A 16 -1.95 4.86 18.66
CA HIS A 16 -1.09 5.92 18.14
C HIS A 16 -0.82 5.62 16.66
N VAL A 17 -1.35 6.45 15.77
CA VAL A 17 -1.27 6.25 14.31
C VAL A 17 -0.17 7.09 13.70
N ILE A 18 0.73 6.44 12.97
CA ILE A 18 1.82 7.08 12.23
C ILE A 18 1.67 6.75 10.75
N ALA A 19 1.60 7.76 9.91
CA ALA A 19 1.49 7.60 8.46
C ALA A 19 2.61 8.39 7.77
N PRO A 20 3.80 7.77 7.60
CA PRO A 20 4.92 8.42 6.93
C PRO A 20 4.69 8.50 5.42
N ASP A 21 5.23 9.55 4.82
CA ASP A 21 5.51 9.53 3.39
C ASP A 21 6.86 8.81 3.19
N MET A 22 6.88 7.76 2.38
CA MET A 22 8.12 7.03 2.10
C MET A 22 9.06 7.88 1.22
N VAL A 23 10.36 7.60 1.29
CA VAL A 23 11.37 8.29 0.46
C VAL A 23 10.93 8.30 -1.01
N GLY A 24 10.97 9.48 -1.62
CA GLY A 24 10.50 9.73 -2.98
C GLY A 24 9.01 10.08 -3.10
N PHE A 25 8.25 9.96 -2.01
CA PHE A 25 6.83 10.31 -1.97
C PHE A 25 6.55 11.52 -1.07
N GLY A 26 5.42 12.17 -1.34
CA GLY A 26 4.88 13.23 -0.49
C GLY A 26 5.90 14.32 -0.17
N PHE A 27 6.02 14.65 1.10
CA PHE A 27 6.92 15.69 1.60
C PHE A 27 8.27 15.16 2.12
N THR A 28 8.48 13.85 2.09
CA THR A 28 9.76 13.26 2.48
C THR A 28 10.85 13.63 1.46
N GLU A 29 12.07 13.75 1.95
CA GLU A 29 13.23 14.11 1.13
C GLU A 29 13.42 13.16 -0.06
N ARG A 30 14.03 13.70 -1.10
CA ARG A 30 14.41 13.00 -2.34
C ARG A 30 15.93 13.08 -2.51
N PRO A 31 16.70 12.29 -1.73
CA PRO A 31 18.16 12.38 -1.78
C PRO A 31 18.69 12.02 -3.17
N VAL A 32 19.69 12.77 -3.63
CA VAL A 32 20.35 12.50 -4.91
C VAL A 32 21.06 11.16 -4.83
N GLY A 33 20.90 10.33 -5.88
CA GLY A 33 21.58 9.04 -5.99
C GLY A 33 21.01 7.92 -5.11
N ILE A 34 19.85 8.14 -4.49
CA ILE A 34 19.18 7.09 -3.72
C ILE A 34 18.57 6.04 -4.66
N ASN A 35 18.64 4.78 -4.25
CA ASN A 35 17.90 3.71 -4.92
C ASN A 35 16.48 3.62 -4.35
N TYR A 36 15.48 3.62 -5.23
CA TYR A 36 14.09 3.39 -4.85
C TYR A 36 13.79 1.89 -4.90
N ASP A 37 14.07 1.19 -3.81
CA ASP A 37 13.89 -0.25 -3.66
C ASP A 37 13.39 -0.62 -2.25
N LEU A 38 13.04 -1.90 -2.07
CA LEU A 38 12.57 -2.40 -0.77
C LEU A 38 13.61 -2.20 0.33
N ASP A 39 14.90 -2.32 0.03
CA ASP A 39 15.96 -2.18 1.02
C ASP A 39 15.95 -0.77 1.61
N THR A 40 15.88 0.25 0.75
CA THR A 40 15.79 1.65 1.14
C THR A 40 14.53 1.92 1.97
N TRP A 41 13.37 1.47 1.53
CA TRP A 41 12.12 1.75 2.22
C TRP A 41 11.97 0.98 3.53
N VAL A 42 12.47 -0.27 3.60
CA VAL A 42 12.53 -1.02 4.86
C VAL A 42 13.47 -0.34 5.85
N ALA A 43 14.65 0.09 5.41
CA ALA A 43 15.59 0.82 6.25
C ALA A 43 14.98 2.13 6.79
N GLN A 44 14.25 2.88 5.96
CA GLN A 44 13.53 4.07 6.40
C GLN A 44 12.48 3.74 7.48
N ALA A 45 11.70 2.69 7.27
CA ALA A 45 10.67 2.29 8.23
C ALA A 45 11.28 1.87 9.59
N VAL A 46 12.36 1.10 9.58
CA VAL A 46 13.10 0.72 10.79
C VAL A 46 13.68 1.96 11.47
N GLY A 47 14.35 2.82 10.72
CA GLY A 47 14.91 4.07 11.24
C GLY A 47 13.85 5.00 11.86
N LEU A 48 12.65 5.03 11.29
CA LEU A 48 11.53 5.78 11.86
C LEU A 48 11.09 5.19 13.21
N LEU A 49 10.94 3.87 13.30
CA LEU A 49 10.60 3.20 14.56
C LEU A 49 11.67 3.49 15.63
N ASP A 50 12.95 3.43 15.26
CA ASP A 50 14.05 3.71 16.17
C ASP A 50 14.05 5.17 16.65
N ALA A 51 13.89 6.12 15.72
CA ALA A 51 13.84 7.54 16.05
C ALA A 51 12.68 7.92 16.96
N LEU A 52 11.57 7.21 16.84
CA LEU A 52 10.38 7.38 17.68
C LEU A 52 10.39 6.49 18.94
N GLN A 53 11.45 5.71 19.15
CA GLN A 53 11.58 4.76 20.27
C GLN A 53 10.43 3.76 20.34
N ILE A 54 9.94 3.32 19.18
CA ILE A 54 8.90 2.30 19.06
C ILE A 54 9.54 0.94 18.85
N GLU A 55 9.43 0.09 19.84
CA GLU A 55 9.99 -1.26 19.76
C GLU A 55 9.25 -2.13 18.74
N ARG A 56 7.92 -2.11 18.77
CA ARG A 56 7.05 -2.93 17.90
C ARG A 56 5.81 -2.15 17.47
N ALA A 57 5.41 -2.33 16.21
CA ALA A 57 4.21 -1.71 15.66
C ALA A 57 3.33 -2.69 14.91
N HIS A 58 2.04 -2.41 14.83
CA HIS A 58 1.17 -2.97 13.80
C HIS A 58 1.46 -2.28 12.49
N LEU A 59 1.43 -3.02 11.39
CA LEU A 59 1.64 -2.45 10.05
C LEU A 59 0.37 -2.58 9.22
N VAL A 60 -0.02 -1.48 8.58
CA VAL A 60 -1.11 -1.45 7.59
C VAL A 60 -0.53 -0.98 6.27
N GLY A 61 -0.41 -1.89 5.32
CA GLY A 61 0.19 -1.64 4.01
C GLY A 61 -0.83 -1.72 2.87
N ASN A 62 -0.93 -0.65 2.09
CA ASN A 62 -1.78 -0.59 0.91
C ASN A 62 -0.94 -0.70 -0.36
N SER A 63 -1.29 -1.60 -1.27
CA SER A 63 -0.66 -1.74 -2.58
C SER A 63 0.86 -1.90 -2.46
N PHE A 64 1.66 -0.95 -2.93
CA PHE A 64 3.10 -0.83 -2.70
C PHE A 64 3.47 -0.97 -1.20
N GLY A 65 2.73 -0.29 -0.33
CA GLY A 65 2.95 -0.36 1.12
C GLY A 65 2.72 -1.75 1.71
N GLY A 66 1.94 -2.60 1.04
CA GLY A 66 1.77 -4.00 1.43
C GLY A 66 3.03 -4.83 1.21
N ALA A 67 3.70 -4.66 0.07
CA ALA A 67 5.00 -5.31 -0.16
C ALA A 67 6.05 -4.86 0.85
N LEU A 68 6.06 -3.57 1.19
CA LEU A 68 6.95 -3.01 2.20
C LEU A 68 6.66 -3.59 3.60
N ALA A 69 5.40 -3.64 4.02
CA ALA A 69 5.01 -4.20 5.31
C ALA A 69 5.37 -5.69 5.41
N LEU A 70 5.15 -6.44 4.32
CA LEU A 70 5.51 -7.85 4.21
C LEU A 70 7.03 -8.04 4.34
N ALA A 71 7.83 -7.26 3.59
CA ALA A 71 9.28 -7.31 3.64
C ALA A 71 9.82 -6.94 5.04
N LEU A 72 9.24 -5.94 5.68
CA LEU A 72 9.61 -5.54 7.05
C LEU A 72 9.33 -6.67 8.04
N ALA A 73 8.19 -7.32 7.97
CA ALA A 73 7.84 -8.44 8.84
C ALA A 73 8.74 -9.66 8.63
N ILE A 74 9.16 -9.93 7.40
CA ILE A 74 10.10 -11.01 7.07
C ILE A 74 11.50 -10.70 7.61
N ARG A 75 12.01 -9.50 7.38
CA ARG A 75 13.39 -9.12 7.71
C ARG A 75 13.59 -8.74 9.17
N HIS A 76 12.54 -8.16 9.79
CA HIS A 76 12.56 -7.67 11.17
C HIS A 76 11.33 -8.14 11.95
N PRO A 77 11.10 -9.46 12.07
CA PRO A 77 9.87 -10.02 12.63
C PRO A 77 9.59 -9.55 14.06
N GLN A 78 10.63 -9.29 14.85
CA GLN A 78 10.51 -8.79 16.22
C GLN A 78 9.99 -7.35 16.31
N ARG A 79 10.04 -6.58 15.21
CA ARG A 79 9.59 -5.18 15.16
C ARG A 79 8.12 -5.04 14.78
N VAL A 80 7.46 -6.14 14.42
CA VAL A 80 6.08 -6.16 13.91
C VAL A 80 5.18 -6.95 14.86
N ARG A 81 3.99 -6.41 15.14
CA ARG A 81 2.94 -7.10 15.93
C ARG A 81 1.99 -7.85 14.99
N ARG A 82 1.10 -7.15 14.33
CA ARG A 82 0.13 -7.69 13.38
C ARG A 82 0.27 -7.00 12.04
N LEU A 83 -0.15 -7.67 10.97
CA LEU A 83 -0.12 -7.18 9.60
C LEU A 83 -1.52 -6.98 9.06
N VAL A 84 -1.74 -5.88 8.35
CA VAL A 84 -2.89 -5.68 7.45
C VAL A 84 -2.34 -5.38 6.06
N LEU A 85 -2.65 -6.22 5.10
CA LEU A 85 -2.21 -6.11 3.71
C LEU A 85 -3.43 -5.87 2.81
N MET A 86 -3.48 -4.73 2.12
CA MET A 86 -4.65 -4.33 1.34
C MET A 86 -4.30 -4.09 -0.12
N GLY A 87 -4.95 -4.83 -1.03
CA GLY A 87 -4.67 -4.74 -2.48
C GLY A 87 -3.17 -4.83 -2.75
N SER A 88 -2.50 -5.81 -2.14
CA SER A 88 -1.04 -5.77 -1.94
C SER A 88 -0.27 -6.28 -3.14
N VAL A 89 0.82 -5.58 -3.47
CA VAL A 89 1.97 -6.13 -4.19
C VAL A 89 2.76 -6.99 -3.18
N GLY A 90 3.74 -7.78 -3.63
CA GLY A 90 4.61 -8.56 -2.73
C GLY A 90 4.64 -10.05 -3.02
N VAL A 91 3.83 -10.51 -3.95
CA VAL A 91 3.89 -11.85 -4.54
C VAL A 91 4.14 -11.75 -6.05
N PRO A 92 4.69 -12.77 -6.71
CA PRO A 92 4.84 -12.76 -8.16
C PRO A 92 3.48 -12.71 -8.87
N PHE A 93 3.34 -11.82 -9.83
CA PHE A 93 2.18 -11.77 -10.72
C PHE A 93 2.52 -11.03 -12.02
N THR A 94 1.76 -11.28 -13.07
CA THR A 94 1.87 -10.51 -14.32
C THR A 94 1.29 -9.11 -14.09
N ILE A 95 2.07 -8.07 -14.38
CA ILE A 95 1.62 -6.68 -14.22
C ILE A 95 0.32 -6.45 -15.00
N THR A 96 -0.65 -5.84 -14.35
CA THR A 96 -1.90 -5.47 -15.02
C THR A 96 -1.72 -4.23 -15.88
N PRO A 97 -2.51 -4.04 -16.94
CA PRO A 97 -2.49 -2.78 -17.70
C PRO A 97 -2.76 -1.55 -16.83
N ALA A 98 -3.63 -1.69 -15.82
CA ALA A 98 -3.93 -0.60 -14.89
C ALA A 98 -2.74 -0.26 -14.00
N LEU A 99 -2.03 -1.24 -13.45
CA LEU A 99 -0.82 -0.97 -12.65
C LEU A 99 0.29 -0.37 -13.49
N ASP A 100 0.48 -0.86 -14.73
CA ASP A 100 1.46 -0.28 -15.64
C ASP A 100 1.15 1.18 -15.95
N ALA A 101 -0.11 1.53 -16.16
CA ALA A 101 -0.57 2.90 -16.35
C ALA A 101 -0.36 3.76 -15.08
N VAL A 102 -0.60 3.21 -13.90
CA VAL A 102 -0.37 3.92 -12.62
C VAL A 102 1.11 4.24 -12.43
N TRP A 103 1.97 3.26 -12.59
CA TRP A 103 3.42 3.45 -12.42
C TRP A 103 4.06 4.24 -13.55
N GLY A 104 3.45 4.24 -14.72
CA GLY A 104 3.86 5.01 -15.89
C GLY A 104 3.16 6.35 -16.05
N TYR A 105 2.47 6.82 -15.02
CA TYR A 105 1.72 8.08 -15.08
C TYR A 105 2.59 9.25 -15.53
N THR A 106 2.10 9.97 -16.54
CA THR A 106 2.63 11.26 -16.96
C THR A 106 1.59 12.34 -16.66
N PRO A 107 1.99 13.50 -16.10
CA PRO A 107 1.05 14.49 -15.61
C PRO A 107 0.20 15.12 -16.72
N SER A 108 -1.10 14.83 -16.66
CA SER A 108 -2.16 15.56 -17.33
C SER A 108 -3.47 15.33 -16.58
N ILE A 109 -4.45 16.19 -16.77
CA ILE A 109 -5.75 16.02 -16.12
C ILE A 109 -6.48 14.80 -16.70
N GLU A 110 -6.32 14.52 -17.98
CA GLU A 110 -6.88 13.36 -18.67
C GLU A 110 -6.29 12.06 -18.12
N ASN A 111 -4.96 12.00 -17.98
CA ASN A 111 -4.27 10.84 -17.42
C ASN A 111 -4.66 10.64 -15.95
N MET A 112 -4.78 11.71 -15.17
CA MET A 112 -5.22 11.62 -13.78
C MET A 112 -6.65 11.07 -13.69
N ARG A 113 -7.57 11.52 -14.53
CA ARG A 113 -8.93 10.97 -14.58
C ARG A 113 -8.92 9.48 -14.93
N ALA A 114 -8.15 9.09 -15.94
CA ALA A 114 -8.02 7.69 -16.32
C ALA A 114 -7.51 6.81 -15.16
N LEU A 115 -6.55 7.31 -14.37
CA LEU A 115 -6.09 6.60 -13.17
C LEU A 115 -7.18 6.50 -12.10
N LEU A 116 -7.91 7.57 -11.83
CA LEU A 116 -9.01 7.55 -10.87
C LEU A 116 -10.09 6.55 -11.26
N ASP A 117 -10.34 6.42 -12.55
CA ASP A 117 -11.31 5.47 -13.12
C ASP A 117 -10.92 4.00 -12.87
N VAL A 118 -9.64 3.66 -12.86
CA VAL A 118 -9.20 2.29 -12.57
C VAL A 118 -9.05 2.03 -11.07
N PHE A 119 -8.92 3.06 -10.24
CA PHE A 119 -8.85 2.92 -8.79
C PHE A 119 -10.20 2.66 -8.14
N ALA A 120 -11.25 3.36 -8.59
CA ALA A 120 -12.56 3.33 -7.95
C ALA A 120 -13.56 2.47 -8.72
N TYR A 121 -14.30 1.62 -8.01
CA TYR A 121 -15.47 0.93 -8.53
C TYR A 121 -16.67 1.91 -8.64
N ASP A 122 -16.90 2.68 -7.57
CA ASP A 122 -17.95 3.70 -7.57
C ASP A 122 -17.50 4.97 -8.31
N ARG A 123 -18.00 5.16 -9.52
CA ARG A 123 -17.66 6.29 -10.37
C ARG A 123 -18.05 7.65 -9.79
N LYS A 124 -18.99 7.69 -8.83
CA LYS A 124 -19.36 8.92 -8.14
C LYS A 124 -18.22 9.52 -7.31
N LEU A 125 -17.24 8.69 -6.95
CA LEU A 125 -16.03 9.14 -6.25
C LEU A 125 -15.04 9.87 -7.17
N VAL A 126 -15.15 9.67 -8.48
CA VAL A 126 -14.25 10.28 -9.47
C VAL A 126 -14.83 11.62 -9.90
N THR A 127 -14.66 12.63 -9.05
CA THR A 127 -15.09 14.00 -9.32
C THR A 127 -14.02 14.82 -10.01
N ASP A 128 -14.43 15.91 -10.66
CA ASP A 128 -13.51 16.87 -11.27
C ASP A 128 -12.59 17.49 -10.24
N GLU A 129 -13.13 17.82 -9.05
CA GLU A 129 -12.34 18.37 -7.95
C GLU A 129 -11.27 17.40 -7.47
N LEU A 130 -11.60 16.10 -7.33
CA LEU A 130 -10.62 15.09 -6.95
C LEU A 130 -9.51 14.95 -8.00
N ALA A 131 -9.88 14.95 -9.29
CA ALA A 131 -8.92 14.88 -10.38
C ALA A 131 -7.99 16.10 -10.38
N GLN A 132 -8.53 17.30 -10.23
CA GLN A 132 -7.75 18.53 -10.14
C GLN A 132 -6.82 18.54 -8.92
N LEU A 133 -7.31 18.14 -7.75
CA LEU A 133 -6.52 18.07 -6.52
C LEU A 133 -5.32 17.13 -6.67
N ARG A 134 -5.54 15.94 -7.23
CA ARG A 134 -4.47 14.95 -7.43
C ARG A 134 -3.51 15.34 -8.53
N TYR A 135 -4.00 15.91 -9.60
CA TYR A 135 -3.17 16.46 -10.67
C TYR A 135 -2.26 17.56 -10.12
N ALA A 136 -2.82 18.54 -9.41
CA ALA A 136 -2.05 19.61 -8.79
C ALA A 136 -0.95 19.10 -7.84
N ALA A 137 -1.22 18.01 -7.11
CA ALA A 137 -0.23 17.36 -6.28
C ALA A 137 0.89 16.70 -7.11
N SER A 138 0.55 16.09 -8.25
CA SER A 138 1.51 15.36 -9.10
C SER A 138 2.50 16.25 -9.82
N ILE A 139 2.15 17.52 -10.05
CA ILE A 139 3.01 18.49 -10.75
C ILE A 139 3.87 19.36 -9.82
N ARG A 140 3.88 19.07 -8.51
CA ARG A 140 4.77 19.77 -7.59
C ARG A 140 6.24 19.48 -7.93
N PRO A 141 7.13 20.47 -7.74
CA PRO A 141 8.56 20.29 -8.06
C PRO A 141 9.14 19.02 -7.43
N GLY A 142 9.83 18.21 -8.22
CA GLY A 142 10.49 16.98 -7.81
C GLY A 142 9.56 15.76 -7.68
N PHE A 143 8.23 15.91 -7.69
CA PHE A 143 7.31 14.79 -7.51
C PHE A 143 7.30 13.84 -8.70
N GLN A 144 7.15 14.39 -9.91
CA GLN A 144 7.12 13.59 -11.12
C GLN A 144 8.47 12.94 -11.42
N GLU A 145 9.55 13.68 -11.21
CA GLU A 145 10.91 13.19 -11.43
C GLU A 145 11.21 11.98 -10.52
N SER A 146 10.91 12.06 -9.24
CA SER A 146 11.11 10.94 -8.31
C SER A 146 10.19 9.77 -8.62
N PHE A 147 8.94 10.03 -8.95
CA PHE A 147 7.97 8.98 -9.30
C PHE A 147 8.37 8.24 -10.57
N ALA A 148 8.77 8.95 -11.62
CA ALA A 148 9.25 8.35 -12.85
C ALA A 148 10.54 7.55 -12.67
N ALA A 149 11.39 7.95 -11.74
CA ALA A 149 12.63 7.26 -11.41
C ALA A 149 12.41 5.94 -10.64
N MET A 150 11.26 5.79 -9.94
CA MET A 150 10.96 4.57 -9.18
C MET A 150 10.64 3.37 -10.07
N PHE A 151 9.85 3.58 -11.12
CA PHE A 151 9.27 2.52 -11.91
C PHE A 151 9.44 2.74 -13.43
N PRO A 152 10.68 2.94 -13.93
CA PRO A 152 10.89 3.06 -15.38
C PRO A 152 10.55 1.75 -16.09
N ALA A 153 10.08 1.85 -17.33
CA ALA A 153 9.76 0.68 -18.17
C ALA A 153 11.02 -0.17 -18.47
N PRO A 154 10.88 -1.47 -18.67
CA PRO A 154 9.67 -2.30 -18.57
C PRO A 154 9.30 -2.56 -17.10
N ARG A 155 8.02 -2.34 -16.72
CA ARG A 155 7.60 -2.27 -15.30
C ARG A 155 7.36 -3.62 -14.63
N GLN A 156 7.27 -4.71 -15.39
CA GLN A 156 7.18 -6.05 -14.81
C GLN A 156 8.32 -6.33 -13.82
N ARG A 157 9.54 -5.88 -14.14
CA ARG A 157 10.70 -6.06 -13.26
C ARG A 157 10.54 -5.49 -11.87
N TRP A 158 9.71 -4.46 -11.70
CA TRP A 158 9.46 -3.83 -10.39
C TRP A 158 8.44 -4.63 -9.59
N VAL A 159 7.47 -5.26 -10.25
CA VAL A 159 6.61 -6.26 -9.60
C VAL A 159 7.47 -7.39 -9.03
N ASP A 160 8.39 -7.91 -9.85
CA ASP A 160 9.27 -9.01 -9.48
C ASP A 160 10.24 -8.62 -8.35
N ALA A 161 10.81 -7.41 -8.42
CA ALA A 161 11.73 -6.89 -7.40
C ALA A 161 11.05 -6.64 -6.04
N MET A 162 9.74 -6.38 -6.03
CA MET A 162 8.97 -6.18 -4.80
C MET A 162 8.37 -7.47 -4.23
N ALA A 163 8.48 -8.59 -4.94
CA ALA A 163 7.99 -9.87 -4.48
C ALA A 163 8.93 -10.46 -3.41
N SER A 164 8.36 -10.91 -2.31
CA SER A 164 9.05 -11.74 -1.33
C SER A 164 9.00 -13.21 -1.73
N ARG A 165 9.99 -13.99 -1.31
CA ARG A 165 10.05 -15.42 -1.64
C ARG A 165 8.92 -16.17 -0.91
N GLU A 166 8.31 -17.12 -1.57
CA GLU A 166 7.25 -17.95 -0.99
C GLU A 166 7.65 -18.57 0.36
N ALA A 167 8.86 -19.14 0.43
CA ALA A 167 9.36 -19.76 1.66
C ALA A 167 9.41 -18.78 2.84
N ASP A 168 9.80 -17.52 2.60
CA ASP A 168 9.87 -16.48 3.64
C ASP A 168 8.46 -16.04 4.07
N ILE A 169 7.51 -15.95 3.14
CA ILE A 169 6.11 -15.65 3.45
C ILE A 169 5.49 -16.79 4.27
N ARG A 170 5.73 -18.04 3.89
CA ARG A 170 5.23 -19.22 4.63
C ARG A 170 5.83 -19.36 6.03
N ALA A 171 6.97 -18.75 6.28
CA ALA A 171 7.62 -18.76 7.60
C ALA A 171 7.10 -17.65 8.54
N LEU A 172 6.23 -16.76 8.08
CA LEU A 172 5.67 -15.69 8.91
C LEU A 172 4.80 -16.27 10.04
N ALA A 173 5.06 -15.81 11.27
CA ALA A 173 4.28 -16.17 12.43
C ALA A 173 3.21 -15.13 12.81
N HIS A 174 3.20 -13.97 12.12
CA HIS A 174 2.35 -12.85 12.46
C HIS A 174 0.89 -13.09 12.07
N GLU A 175 -0.02 -12.76 12.99
CA GLU A 175 -1.44 -12.63 12.68
C GLU A 175 -1.61 -11.59 11.58
N THR A 176 -2.26 -11.96 10.49
CA THR A 176 -2.34 -11.15 9.28
C THR A 176 -3.77 -11.06 8.77
N LEU A 177 -4.23 -9.85 8.52
CA LEU A 177 -5.48 -9.59 7.80
C LEU A 177 -5.16 -9.17 6.37
N VAL A 178 -5.63 -9.95 5.42
CA VAL A 178 -5.53 -9.63 3.99
C VAL A 178 -6.87 -9.07 3.52
N VAL A 179 -6.84 -7.90 2.90
CA VAL A 179 -8.05 -7.18 2.44
C VAL A 179 -7.95 -6.90 0.95
N HIS A 180 -9.04 -7.09 0.22
CA HIS A 180 -9.07 -6.81 -1.22
C HIS A 180 -10.45 -6.32 -1.67
N GLY A 181 -10.48 -5.43 -2.66
CA GLY A 181 -11.69 -5.11 -3.42
C GLY A 181 -11.89 -6.13 -4.54
N ARG A 182 -13.07 -6.73 -4.63
CA ARG A 182 -13.33 -7.77 -5.64
C ARG A 182 -13.14 -7.29 -7.07
N GLU A 183 -13.45 -6.02 -7.32
CA GLU A 183 -13.37 -5.37 -8.62
C GLU A 183 -12.09 -4.55 -8.82
N ASP A 184 -11.05 -4.82 -8.05
CA ASP A 184 -9.74 -4.17 -8.18
C ASP A 184 -9.12 -4.48 -9.55
N GLN A 185 -8.93 -3.43 -10.36
CA GLN A 185 -8.33 -3.53 -11.69
C GLN A 185 -6.81 -3.32 -11.65
N VAL A 186 -6.29 -2.76 -10.56
CA VAL A 186 -4.86 -2.42 -10.40
C VAL A 186 -4.07 -3.63 -9.94
N ILE A 187 -4.50 -4.23 -8.83
CA ILE A 187 -3.90 -5.44 -8.27
C ILE A 187 -4.91 -6.58 -8.35
N PRO A 188 -4.57 -7.71 -8.96
CA PRO A 188 -5.52 -8.81 -9.09
C PRO A 188 -5.85 -9.43 -7.74
N LEU A 189 -7.11 -9.82 -7.54
CA LEU A 189 -7.58 -10.49 -6.33
C LEU A 189 -6.76 -11.76 -6.01
N SER A 190 -6.24 -12.42 -7.05
CA SER A 190 -5.38 -13.60 -6.90
C SER A 190 -4.15 -13.35 -6.01
N ASN A 191 -3.62 -12.12 -5.96
CA ASN A 191 -2.53 -11.79 -5.05
C ASN A 191 -2.93 -11.99 -3.59
N SER A 192 -4.12 -11.53 -3.21
CA SER A 192 -4.62 -11.69 -1.85
C SER A 192 -4.99 -13.13 -1.53
N LEU A 193 -5.50 -13.88 -2.50
CA LEU A 193 -5.71 -15.33 -2.35
C LEU A 193 -4.38 -16.05 -2.12
N THR A 194 -3.34 -15.72 -2.87
CA THR A 194 -2.00 -16.27 -2.68
C THR A 194 -1.44 -15.94 -1.30
N LEU A 195 -1.52 -14.68 -0.87
CA LEU A 195 -1.06 -14.25 0.46
C LEU A 195 -1.81 -14.99 1.57
N ALA A 196 -3.15 -15.10 1.47
CA ALA A 196 -3.96 -15.82 2.44
C ALA A 196 -3.63 -17.32 2.49
N GLN A 197 -3.22 -17.91 1.37
CA GLN A 197 -2.80 -19.30 1.31
C GLN A 197 -1.39 -19.54 1.87
N TRP A 198 -0.48 -18.58 1.66
CA TRP A 198 0.92 -18.74 2.04
C TRP A 198 1.20 -18.31 3.48
N ILE A 199 0.52 -17.28 3.99
CA ILE A 199 0.70 -16.81 5.37
C ILE A 199 -0.08 -17.72 6.32
N PRO A 200 0.56 -18.44 7.25
CA PRO A 200 -0.12 -19.45 8.09
C PRO A 200 -1.26 -18.88 8.92
N ASN A 201 -1.09 -17.69 9.50
CA ASN A 201 -2.07 -17.04 10.38
C ASN A 201 -2.83 -15.92 9.66
N ALA A 202 -3.21 -16.13 8.40
CA ALA A 202 -3.92 -15.15 7.61
C ALA A 202 -5.44 -15.33 7.69
N GLN A 203 -6.13 -14.18 7.72
CA GLN A 203 -7.56 -14.04 7.45
C GLN A 203 -7.72 -13.23 6.16
N LEU A 204 -8.71 -13.55 5.34
CA LEU A 204 -9.00 -12.84 4.11
C LEU A 204 -10.39 -12.21 4.16
N HIS A 205 -10.47 -10.92 3.88
CA HIS A 205 -11.73 -10.21 3.69
C HIS A 205 -11.78 -9.57 2.30
N VAL A 206 -12.80 -9.91 1.53
CA VAL A 206 -13.04 -9.36 0.19
C VAL A 206 -14.30 -8.50 0.20
N PHE A 207 -14.14 -7.23 -0.13
CA PHE A 207 -15.26 -6.30 -0.31
C PHE A 207 -15.80 -6.42 -1.73
N GLY A 208 -17.10 -6.76 -1.87
CA GLY A 208 -17.80 -6.62 -3.15
C GLY A 208 -18.17 -5.16 -3.44
N HIS A 209 -18.37 -4.83 -4.71
CA HIS A 209 -18.61 -3.45 -5.17
C HIS A 209 -17.48 -2.51 -4.71
N CYS A 210 -16.26 -2.93 -4.91
CA CYS A 210 -15.07 -2.26 -4.42
C CYS A 210 -13.89 -2.46 -5.35
N GLY A 211 -13.24 -1.37 -5.75
CA GLY A 211 -12.01 -1.37 -6.51
C GLY A 211 -10.76 -1.41 -5.61
N HIS A 212 -9.73 -0.70 -6.05
CA HIS A 212 -8.44 -0.65 -5.35
C HIS A 212 -8.48 0.14 -4.03
N TRP A 213 -9.49 0.97 -3.83
CA TRP A 213 -9.59 1.89 -2.69
C TRP A 213 -10.54 1.39 -1.59
N THR A 214 -10.29 0.22 -1.03
CA THR A 214 -11.13 -0.37 0.03
C THR A 214 -11.35 0.58 1.21
N GLN A 215 -10.33 1.32 1.61
CA GLN A 215 -10.34 2.28 2.71
C GLN A 215 -11.07 3.60 2.37
N ILE A 216 -11.48 3.80 1.14
CA ILE A 216 -12.26 4.95 0.68
C ILE A 216 -13.68 4.51 0.34
N GLU A 217 -13.82 3.48 -0.48
CA GLU A 217 -15.12 2.99 -0.95
C GLU A 217 -15.95 2.34 0.17
N HIS A 218 -15.29 1.69 1.12
CA HIS A 218 -15.92 1.06 2.29
C HIS A 218 -15.32 1.57 3.62
N ALA A 219 -15.05 2.86 3.72
CA ALA A 219 -14.26 3.46 4.80
C ALA A 219 -14.70 3.02 6.21
N SER A 220 -15.99 3.11 6.54
CA SER A 220 -16.49 2.76 7.88
C SER A 220 -16.38 1.27 8.18
N ARG A 221 -16.68 0.40 7.21
CA ARG A 221 -16.55 -1.06 7.38
C ARG A 221 -15.09 -1.48 7.46
N PHE A 222 -14.26 -0.90 6.61
CA PHE A 222 -12.82 -1.12 6.62
C PHE A 222 -12.21 -0.70 7.96
N ALA A 223 -12.53 0.48 8.46
CA ALA A 223 -12.03 0.99 9.73
C ALA A 223 -12.39 0.05 10.90
N ARG A 224 -13.66 -0.38 11.00
CA ARG A 224 -14.07 -1.35 12.03
C ARG A 224 -13.31 -2.65 11.93
N LEU A 225 -13.23 -3.23 10.73
CA LEU A 225 -12.52 -4.48 10.49
C LEU A 225 -11.06 -4.41 10.94
N VAL A 226 -10.36 -3.34 10.57
CA VAL A 226 -8.94 -3.15 10.91
C VAL A 226 -8.77 -2.87 12.40
N VAL A 227 -9.57 -1.99 12.99
CA VAL A 227 -9.47 -1.66 14.43
C VAL A 227 -9.76 -2.88 15.30
N ASP A 228 -10.78 -3.66 14.96
CA ASP A 228 -11.12 -4.88 15.68
C ASP A 228 -9.99 -5.90 15.59
N PHE A 229 -9.51 -6.19 14.37
CA PHE A 229 -8.41 -7.11 14.15
C PHE A 229 -7.13 -6.71 14.90
N LEU A 230 -6.73 -5.43 14.83
CA LEU A 230 -5.52 -4.95 15.52
C LEU A 230 -5.67 -4.91 17.03
N GLY A 231 -6.90 -4.80 17.55
CA GLY A 231 -7.22 -4.75 18.96
C GLY A 231 -7.48 -6.11 19.64
N GLU A 232 -7.54 -7.19 18.88
CA GLU A 232 -7.69 -8.54 19.42
C GLU A 232 -6.53 -8.87 20.37
N ARG A 233 -6.86 -9.43 21.54
CA ARG A 233 -5.86 -10.00 22.44
C ARG A 233 -5.50 -11.38 21.91
N GLY A 234 -4.21 -11.57 21.59
CA GLY A 234 -3.67 -12.88 21.25
C GLY A 234 -3.54 -13.77 22.46
#